data_dd135f8807ae3a472c0c8090d73cbf07
#
_entry.id   dd135f8807ae3a472c0c8090d73cbf07
#
_cell.length_a   1.000
_cell.length_b   1.000
_cell.length_c   1.000
_cell.angle_alpha   90.00
_cell.angle_beta   90.00
_cell.angle_gamma   90.00
#
_symmetry.space_group_name_H-M   'P 1'
#
loop_
_entity.id
_entity.type
_entity.pdbx_description
1 polymer ?
#
loop_
_entity_poly.entity_id
_entity_poly.type
_entity_poly.pdbx_seq_one_letter_code
_entity_poly.pdbx_strand_id
1 'polypeptide(L)'
;MVIGNGAQHFAAAFREDMGLDCPLLVDPELRAYRAAGLRRGRVELLSPRLPLNAMRALRAGYRQTSVQGDPWQLGGVFVIRPDATLAYRHASREAGDHAPIEAILAALDPDAPTIAEEPRTSQAEQWLGRGLSQLVDPTVVFSFDRTGFRIHALAFRADDLDVDLAGKRCLVTGANSGIGFETALALADLGAEVLLLCRSRERGEAAATRIREQTGNLRVTVEELDVSRLAAVREIATRLALQPVDVLVHNAGVLPDERGETDDGLELCFATHVVGPHLLTRLLLPALERSQDGRVVWVASGGMYTQRLQIDDPNWKKRSYDGVIAYAETKRAQVVLAELWAEKLANTRVVVNSMHPGWADTPAVRSSIPGFWRVARKILRSPAEGADTVVWLAASERGRALTGSFVFDREPRRTHWLPWTRESDADRRRFWSLVERSAGEGPRRRSRPRTGSRSRGDASPVA
;
A
#
# COMPACT_ATOMS: atom_id res chain seq x y z
N MET A 1 -11.21 -25.25 -26.81
CA MET A 1 -9.90 -24.58 -27.06
C MET A 1 -9.18 -24.34 -25.77
N VAL A 2 -7.88 -24.61 -25.74
CA VAL A 2 -7.02 -24.31 -24.59
C VAL A 2 -5.99 -23.25 -25.00
N ILE A 3 -5.67 -22.32 -24.13
CA ILE A 3 -4.64 -21.29 -24.35
C ILE A 3 -3.62 -21.40 -23.24
N GLY A 4 -2.37 -21.76 -23.59
CA GLY A 4 -1.26 -21.87 -22.66
C GLY A 4 -0.36 -20.62 -22.72
N ASN A 5 0.29 -20.28 -21.61
CA ASN A 5 1.24 -19.16 -21.53
C ASN A 5 2.72 -19.60 -21.73
N GLY A 6 2.94 -20.87 -22.02
CA GLY A 6 4.26 -21.44 -22.31
C GLY A 6 4.75 -21.16 -23.72
N ALA A 7 6.03 -21.52 -23.98
CA ALA A 7 6.61 -21.41 -25.30
C ALA A 7 6.05 -22.50 -26.25
N GLN A 8 6.02 -22.21 -27.55
CA GLN A 8 5.41 -23.06 -28.56
C GLN A 8 5.96 -24.49 -28.60
N HIS A 9 7.25 -24.70 -28.32
CA HIS A 9 7.86 -26.03 -28.33
C HIS A 9 7.35 -26.96 -27.20
N PHE A 10 6.78 -26.41 -26.13
CA PHE A 10 6.15 -27.21 -25.07
C PHE A 10 4.70 -27.59 -25.37
N ALA A 11 4.03 -26.84 -26.24
CA ALA A 11 2.61 -27.07 -26.54
C ALA A 11 2.36 -28.44 -27.21
N ALA A 12 3.27 -28.88 -28.06
CA ALA A 12 3.15 -30.18 -28.73
C ALA A 12 3.25 -31.34 -27.72
N ALA A 13 4.27 -31.32 -26.84
CA ALA A 13 4.46 -32.32 -25.80
C ALA A 13 3.28 -32.33 -24.82
N PHE A 14 2.82 -31.15 -24.38
CA PHE A 14 1.67 -31.05 -23.49
C PHE A 14 0.37 -31.59 -24.11
N ARG A 15 0.17 -31.35 -25.40
CA ARG A 15 -0.99 -31.89 -26.13
C ARG A 15 -0.97 -33.42 -26.17
N GLU A 16 0.20 -34.00 -26.42
CA GLU A 16 0.40 -35.45 -26.47
C GLU A 16 0.24 -36.09 -25.09
N ASP A 17 0.92 -35.53 -24.06
CA ASP A 17 0.87 -36.02 -22.68
C ASP A 17 -0.55 -36.00 -22.09
N MET A 18 -1.35 -34.96 -22.44
CA MET A 18 -2.69 -34.77 -21.92
C MET A 18 -3.80 -35.36 -22.82
N GLY A 19 -3.44 -35.93 -23.98
CA GLY A 19 -4.41 -36.51 -24.93
C GLY A 19 -5.46 -35.49 -25.41
N LEU A 20 -5.06 -34.24 -25.68
CA LEU A 20 -5.99 -33.18 -26.01
C LEU A 20 -6.42 -33.23 -27.51
N ASP A 21 -7.70 -33.47 -27.75
CA ASP A 21 -8.29 -33.45 -29.08
C ASP A 21 -8.78 -32.05 -29.51
N CYS A 22 -8.75 -31.06 -28.61
CA CYS A 22 -9.14 -29.69 -28.88
C CYS A 22 -7.97 -28.81 -29.34
N PRO A 23 -8.21 -27.65 -29.98
CA PRO A 23 -7.16 -26.71 -30.34
C PRO A 23 -6.43 -26.21 -29.12
N LEU A 24 -5.08 -26.30 -29.13
CA LEU A 24 -4.18 -25.73 -28.14
C LEU A 24 -3.40 -24.60 -28.80
N LEU A 25 -3.59 -23.38 -28.26
CA LEU A 25 -2.90 -22.17 -28.67
C LEU A 25 -1.87 -21.78 -27.63
N VAL A 26 -0.89 -20.98 -27.98
CA VAL A 26 0.09 -20.41 -27.05
C VAL A 26 0.06 -18.90 -27.11
N ASP A 27 0.15 -18.28 -25.95
CA ASP A 27 0.15 -16.81 -25.77
C ASP A 27 1.28 -16.42 -24.80
N PRO A 28 2.56 -16.50 -25.24
CA PRO A 28 3.69 -16.18 -24.39
C PRO A 28 3.73 -14.68 -24.00
N GLU A 29 3.03 -13.82 -24.76
CA GLU A 29 2.92 -12.39 -24.47
C GLU A 29 1.72 -12.05 -23.57
N LEU A 30 0.94 -13.05 -23.17
CA LEU A 30 -0.22 -12.91 -22.29
C LEU A 30 -1.31 -11.94 -22.83
N ARG A 31 -1.45 -11.80 -24.14
CA ARG A 31 -2.45 -10.90 -24.76
C ARG A 31 -3.87 -11.40 -24.53
N ALA A 32 -4.10 -12.69 -24.74
CA ALA A 32 -5.40 -13.33 -24.51
C ALA A 32 -5.74 -13.32 -23.03
N TYR A 33 -4.77 -13.56 -22.15
CA TYR A 33 -4.94 -13.52 -20.70
C TYR A 33 -5.34 -12.12 -20.21
N ARG A 34 -4.70 -11.06 -20.72
CA ARG A 34 -5.09 -9.67 -20.42
C ARG A 34 -6.46 -9.31 -20.96
N ALA A 35 -6.76 -9.69 -22.21
CA ALA A 35 -8.06 -9.45 -22.81
C ALA A 35 -9.19 -10.15 -22.06
N ALA A 36 -8.92 -11.31 -21.48
CA ALA A 36 -9.86 -12.08 -20.66
C ALA A 36 -9.95 -11.56 -19.21
N GLY A 37 -9.17 -10.54 -18.82
CA GLY A 37 -9.12 -10.03 -17.46
C GLY A 37 -8.55 -11.03 -16.46
N LEU A 38 -7.67 -11.94 -16.91
CA LEU A 38 -6.99 -12.90 -16.05
C LEU A 38 -5.80 -12.25 -15.36
N ARG A 39 -5.69 -12.46 -14.06
CA ARG A 39 -4.70 -11.81 -13.21
C ARG A 39 -3.34 -12.50 -13.31
N ARG A 40 -2.31 -11.71 -13.16
CA ARG A 40 -0.93 -12.15 -12.92
C ARG A 40 -0.62 -11.89 -11.45
N GLY A 41 -0.82 -12.90 -10.59
CA GLY A 41 -0.83 -12.69 -9.15
C GLY A 41 0.42 -13.24 -8.46
N ARG A 42 1.07 -12.37 -7.66
CA ARG A 42 2.01 -12.76 -6.62
C ARG A 42 1.38 -12.71 -5.23
N VAL A 43 0.40 -11.86 -5.04
CA VAL A 43 -0.37 -11.71 -3.80
C VAL A 43 -1.20 -12.97 -3.56
N GLU A 44 -1.70 -13.58 -4.62
CA GLU A 44 -2.48 -14.82 -4.60
C GLU A 44 -1.66 -16.05 -4.16
N LEU A 45 -0.33 -16.01 -4.27
CA LEU A 45 0.57 -17.02 -3.70
C LEU A 45 0.67 -16.94 -2.17
N LEU A 46 0.17 -15.87 -1.57
CA LEU A 46 0.09 -15.70 -0.13
C LEU A 46 -1.21 -16.25 0.45
N SER A 47 -2.10 -16.79 -0.40
CA SER A 47 -3.35 -17.39 0.04
C SER A 47 -3.07 -18.50 1.06
N PRO A 48 -3.74 -18.45 2.24
CA PRO A 48 -3.65 -19.52 3.24
C PRO A 48 -4.20 -20.85 2.72
N ARG A 49 -4.90 -20.84 1.58
CA ARG A 49 -5.43 -22.03 0.90
C ARG A 49 -4.39 -22.75 0.04
N LEU A 50 -3.29 -22.07 -0.30
CA LEU A 50 -2.27 -22.67 -1.16
C LEU A 50 -1.75 -24.04 -0.67
N PRO A 51 -1.44 -24.23 0.64
CA PRO A 51 -1.07 -25.54 1.16
C PRO A 51 -2.19 -26.58 1.04
N LEU A 52 -3.45 -26.16 1.25
CA LEU A 52 -4.61 -27.05 1.11
C LEU A 52 -4.85 -27.45 -0.33
N ASN A 53 -4.72 -26.50 -1.27
CA ASN A 53 -4.82 -26.76 -2.70
C ASN A 53 -3.68 -27.65 -3.20
N ALA A 54 -2.46 -27.41 -2.76
CA ALA A 54 -1.31 -28.26 -3.07
C ALA A 54 -1.51 -29.71 -2.55
N MET A 55 -2.04 -29.86 -1.33
CA MET A 55 -2.31 -31.18 -0.77
C MET A 55 -3.47 -31.88 -1.51
N ARG A 56 -4.48 -31.14 -1.95
CA ARG A 56 -5.58 -31.67 -2.77
C ARG A 56 -5.05 -32.13 -4.15
N ALA A 57 -4.22 -31.34 -4.80
CA ALA A 57 -3.60 -31.68 -6.08
C ALA A 57 -2.71 -32.92 -5.96
N LEU A 58 -1.89 -33.02 -4.91
CA LEU A 58 -1.05 -34.19 -4.63
C LEU A 58 -1.90 -35.46 -4.39
N ARG A 59 -3.00 -35.35 -3.65
CA ARG A 59 -3.93 -36.48 -3.43
C ARG A 59 -4.64 -36.92 -4.72
N ALA A 60 -4.88 -35.99 -5.64
CA ALA A 60 -5.42 -36.27 -6.96
C ALA A 60 -4.37 -36.79 -7.97
N GLY A 61 -3.12 -37.01 -7.52
CA GLY A 61 -2.04 -37.58 -8.33
C GLY A 61 -1.27 -36.58 -9.17
N TYR A 62 -1.57 -35.28 -9.09
CA TYR A 62 -0.85 -34.25 -9.83
C TYR A 62 0.48 -33.94 -9.17
N ARG A 63 1.55 -33.97 -9.96
CA ARG A 63 2.90 -33.57 -9.53
C ARG A 63 3.40 -32.44 -10.41
N GLN A 64 3.87 -31.37 -9.79
CA GLN A 64 4.51 -30.29 -10.52
C GLN A 64 5.90 -30.77 -10.98
N THR A 65 6.14 -30.68 -12.27
CA THR A 65 7.45 -30.96 -12.89
C THR A 65 8.23 -29.66 -13.07
N SER A 66 8.71 -29.35 -14.27
CA SER A 66 9.34 -28.06 -14.58
C SER A 66 8.29 -26.97 -14.79
N VAL A 67 8.59 -25.75 -14.32
CA VAL A 67 7.75 -24.59 -14.59
C VAL A 67 7.95 -24.14 -16.04
N GLN A 68 6.87 -24.12 -16.82
CA GLN A 68 6.87 -23.70 -18.22
C GLN A 68 5.96 -22.49 -18.36
N GLY A 69 6.47 -21.44 -19.01
CA GLY A 69 5.76 -20.16 -19.13
C GLY A 69 5.88 -19.29 -17.88
N ASP A 70 4.95 -18.35 -17.73
CA ASP A 70 4.91 -17.46 -16.58
C ASP A 70 4.23 -18.13 -15.37
N PRO A 71 4.98 -18.47 -14.32
CA PRO A 71 4.43 -19.16 -13.14
C PRO A 71 3.46 -18.27 -12.32
N TRP A 72 3.44 -16.99 -12.60
CA TRP A 72 2.61 -16.00 -11.91
C TRP A 72 1.28 -15.74 -12.61
N GLN A 73 1.12 -16.22 -13.85
CA GLN A 73 -0.11 -16.06 -14.60
C GLN A 73 -1.16 -17.06 -14.12
N LEU A 74 -2.23 -16.55 -13.55
CA LEU A 74 -3.39 -17.35 -13.16
C LEU A 74 -4.23 -17.70 -14.39
N GLY A 75 -4.85 -18.86 -14.38
CA GLY A 75 -5.71 -19.35 -15.42
C GLY A 75 -7.15 -18.88 -15.29
N GLY A 76 -7.98 -19.36 -16.17
CA GLY A 76 -9.44 -19.16 -16.11
C GLY A 76 -10.16 -20.09 -17.11
N VAL A 77 -11.46 -20.26 -16.89
CA VAL A 77 -12.35 -21.01 -17.77
C VAL A 77 -13.49 -20.11 -18.22
N PHE A 78 -13.73 -20.09 -19.52
CA PHE A 78 -14.79 -19.29 -20.14
C PHE A 78 -15.64 -20.20 -21.02
N VAL A 79 -16.95 -20.16 -20.85
CA VAL A 79 -17.89 -20.79 -21.79
C VAL A 79 -18.50 -19.68 -22.61
N ILE A 80 -18.19 -19.68 -23.93
CA ILE A 80 -18.67 -18.69 -24.88
C ILE A 80 -19.57 -19.45 -25.87
N ARG A 81 -20.82 -19.02 -26.03
CA ARG A 81 -21.78 -19.59 -26.94
C ARG A 81 -21.47 -19.21 -28.39
N PRO A 82 -22.06 -19.90 -29.37
CA PRO A 82 -21.88 -19.60 -30.81
C PRO A 82 -22.27 -18.17 -31.19
N ASP A 83 -23.21 -17.57 -30.49
CA ASP A 83 -23.64 -16.17 -30.65
C ASP A 83 -22.69 -15.15 -30.02
N ALA A 84 -21.50 -15.58 -29.54
CA ALA A 84 -20.50 -14.81 -28.82
C ALA A 84 -20.95 -14.34 -27.43
N THR A 85 -22.05 -14.83 -26.87
CA THR A 85 -22.42 -14.53 -25.48
C THR A 85 -21.57 -15.33 -24.49
N LEU A 86 -21.18 -14.68 -23.39
CA LEU A 86 -20.43 -15.30 -22.31
C LEU A 86 -21.40 -16.00 -21.34
N ALA A 87 -21.45 -17.32 -21.37
CA ALA A 87 -22.34 -18.13 -20.55
C ALA A 87 -21.76 -18.42 -19.17
N TYR A 88 -20.42 -18.53 -19.06
CA TYR A 88 -19.74 -18.78 -17.79
C TYR A 88 -18.35 -18.15 -17.82
N ARG A 89 -17.93 -17.61 -16.67
CA ARG A 89 -16.60 -17.08 -16.44
C ARG A 89 -16.09 -17.53 -15.08
N HIS A 90 -14.94 -18.17 -15.07
CA HIS A 90 -14.15 -18.40 -13.85
C HIS A 90 -12.74 -17.88 -14.12
N ALA A 91 -12.32 -16.90 -13.34
CA ALA A 91 -10.94 -16.40 -13.33
C ALA A 91 -10.28 -16.89 -12.04
N SER A 92 -9.27 -17.75 -12.16
CA SER A 92 -8.57 -18.31 -10.99
C SER A 92 -7.97 -17.18 -10.15
N ARG A 93 -8.20 -17.23 -8.85
CA ARG A 93 -7.77 -16.23 -7.86
C ARG A 93 -6.45 -16.60 -7.20
N GLU A 94 -6.13 -17.89 -7.20
CA GLU A 94 -4.91 -18.46 -6.62
C GLU A 94 -4.52 -19.74 -7.36
N ALA A 95 -3.29 -20.20 -7.17
CA ALA A 95 -2.86 -21.47 -7.74
C ALA A 95 -3.69 -22.64 -7.16
N GLY A 96 -4.21 -23.50 -8.04
CA GLY A 96 -5.11 -24.60 -7.68
C GLY A 96 -6.58 -24.21 -7.47
N ASP A 97 -6.95 -22.98 -7.78
CA ASP A 97 -8.35 -22.56 -7.91
C ASP A 97 -8.86 -22.95 -9.31
N HIS A 98 -9.66 -24.00 -9.36
CA HIS A 98 -10.22 -24.53 -10.61
C HIS A 98 -11.73 -24.36 -10.64
N ALA A 99 -12.26 -24.06 -11.84
CA ALA A 99 -13.70 -24.00 -12.07
C ALA A 99 -14.36 -25.33 -11.70
N PRO A 100 -15.48 -25.35 -10.97
CA PRO A 100 -16.27 -26.55 -10.75
C PRO A 100 -16.75 -27.13 -12.08
N ILE A 101 -16.53 -28.42 -12.29
CA ILE A 101 -16.90 -29.10 -13.56
C ILE A 101 -18.41 -29.01 -13.79
N GLU A 102 -19.19 -29.15 -12.72
CA GLU A 102 -20.66 -29.08 -12.76
C GLU A 102 -21.14 -27.71 -13.26
N ALA A 103 -20.48 -26.63 -12.85
CA ALA A 103 -20.81 -25.29 -13.30
C ALA A 103 -20.46 -25.07 -14.79
N ILE A 104 -19.34 -25.63 -15.25
CA ILE A 104 -18.95 -25.60 -16.66
C ILE A 104 -19.98 -26.36 -17.50
N LEU A 105 -20.37 -27.57 -17.06
CA LEU A 105 -21.35 -28.40 -17.77
C LEU A 105 -22.73 -27.74 -17.80
N ALA A 106 -23.16 -27.15 -16.69
CA ALA A 106 -24.42 -26.41 -16.62
C ALA A 106 -24.44 -25.22 -17.60
N ALA A 107 -23.31 -24.53 -17.77
CA ALA A 107 -23.20 -23.38 -18.67
C ALA A 107 -23.19 -23.77 -20.18
N LEU A 108 -22.96 -25.04 -20.49
CA LEU A 108 -23.06 -25.56 -21.85
C LEU A 108 -24.51 -25.78 -22.29
N ASP A 109 -25.46 -25.79 -21.35
CA ASP A 109 -26.88 -25.85 -21.67
C ASP A 109 -27.30 -24.54 -22.41
N PRO A 110 -27.86 -24.60 -23.61
CA PRO A 110 -28.30 -23.42 -24.36
C PRO A 110 -29.31 -22.55 -23.60
N ASP A 111 -30.15 -23.17 -22.75
CA ASP A 111 -31.21 -22.52 -22.01
C ASP A 111 -30.75 -22.02 -20.59
N ALA A 112 -29.50 -22.28 -20.22
CA ALA A 112 -28.98 -21.82 -18.95
C ALA A 112 -28.86 -20.28 -18.90
N PRO A 113 -29.13 -19.65 -17.73
CA PRO A 113 -28.96 -18.20 -17.59
C PRO A 113 -27.54 -17.76 -17.88
N THR A 114 -27.40 -16.62 -18.53
CA THR A 114 -26.11 -16.04 -18.90
C THR A 114 -25.40 -15.53 -17.67
N ILE A 115 -24.16 -16.00 -17.42
CA ILE A 115 -23.26 -15.66 -16.31
C ILE A 115 -23.71 -16.29 -14.98
N ALA A 116 -23.13 -17.43 -14.63
CA ALA A 116 -23.13 -17.88 -13.25
C ALA A 116 -22.14 -17.02 -12.44
N GLU A 117 -22.64 -16.30 -11.44
CA GLU A 117 -21.75 -15.65 -10.45
C GLU A 117 -20.90 -16.72 -9.76
N GLU A 118 -19.60 -16.49 -9.68
CA GLU A 118 -18.70 -17.35 -8.91
C GLU A 118 -19.13 -17.43 -7.44
N PRO A 119 -19.01 -18.60 -6.79
CA PRO A 119 -19.31 -18.72 -5.38
C PRO A 119 -18.36 -17.78 -4.59
N ARG A 120 -18.96 -16.82 -3.91
CA ARG A 120 -18.28 -15.90 -2.98
C ARG A 120 -17.63 -16.71 -1.86
N THR A 121 -16.52 -16.21 -1.30
CA THR A 121 -15.91 -16.75 -0.05
C THR A 121 -17.00 -17.13 0.93
N SER A 122 -17.01 -18.35 1.41
CA SER A 122 -18.14 -18.83 2.23
C SER A 122 -18.22 -17.97 3.50
N GLN A 123 -19.45 -17.60 3.90
CA GLN A 123 -19.66 -16.87 5.15
C GLN A 123 -19.03 -17.61 6.34
N ALA A 124 -19.03 -18.95 6.31
CA ALA A 124 -18.41 -19.79 7.33
C ALA A 124 -16.89 -19.55 7.47
N GLU A 125 -16.17 -19.39 6.37
CA GLU A 125 -14.71 -19.08 6.43
C GLU A 125 -14.44 -17.70 7.01
N GLN A 126 -15.26 -16.70 6.67
CA GLN A 126 -15.16 -15.36 7.25
C GLN A 126 -15.47 -15.36 8.75
N TRP A 127 -16.47 -16.12 9.18
CA TRP A 127 -16.80 -16.30 10.59
C TRP A 127 -15.66 -16.99 11.36
N LEU A 128 -15.08 -18.05 10.78
CA LEU A 128 -13.95 -18.75 11.37
C LEU A 128 -12.73 -17.82 11.49
N GLY A 129 -12.42 -17.08 10.43
CA GLY A 129 -11.32 -16.10 10.42
C GLY A 129 -11.49 -15.03 11.50
N ARG A 130 -12.68 -14.44 11.63
CA ARG A 130 -12.99 -13.46 12.68
C ARG A 130 -12.89 -14.05 14.10
N GLY A 131 -13.38 -15.27 14.31
CA GLY A 131 -13.29 -15.95 15.61
C GLY A 131 -11.83 -16.23 16.00
N LEU A 132 -11.03 -16.74 15.09
CA LEU A 132 -9.60 -16.98 15.32
C LEU A 132 -8.80 -15.68 15.52
N SER A 133 -9.14 -14.60 14.81
CA SER A 133 -8.51 -13.29 14.98
C SER A 133 -8.67 -12.77 16.41
N GLN A 134 -9.84 -12.93 17.03
CA GLN A 134 -10.07 -12.52 18.41
C GLN A 134 -9.19 -13.25 19.44
N LEU A 135 -8.75 -14.48 19.13
CA LEU A 135 -7.83 -15.24 19.97
C LEU A 135 -6.36 -14.81 19.77
N VAL A 136 -6.01 -14.39 18.54
CA VAL A 136 -4.64 -14.05 18.17
C VAL A 136 -4.30 -12.60 18.50
N ASP A 137 -5.23 -11.67 18.29
CA ASP A 137 -5.03 -10.23 18.47
C ASP A 137 -4.46 -9.82 19.84
N PRO A 138 -4.87 -10.42 20.99
CA PRO A 138 -4.29 -10.07 22.29
C PRO A 138 -2.83 -10.47 22.44
N THR A 139 -2.31 -11.35 21.59
CA THR A 139 -0.95 -11.90 21.75
C THR A 139 0.14 -11.02 21.17
N VAL A 140 -0.15 -9.94 20.48
CA VAL A 140 0.78 -9.04 19.76
C VAL A 140 1.73 -9.79 18.83
N VAL A 141 2.50 -10.76 19.35
CA VAL A 141 3.50 -11.53 18.60
C VAL A 141 2.84 -12.32 17.48
N PHE A 142 1.84 -13.14 17.81
CA PHE A 142 1.13 -13.96 16.83
C PHE A 142 0.11 -13.19 16.00
N SER A 143 -0.20 -11.93 16.36
CA SER A 143 -1.01 -11.05 15.52
C SER A 143 -0.15 -10.35 14.47
N PHE A 144 1.06 -9.89 14.83
CA PHE A 144 1.89 -9.07 13.96
C PHE A 144 2.81 -9.87 13.02
N ASP A 145 3.00 -11.16 13.29
CA ASP A 145 3.81 -12.05 12.48
C ASP A 145 3.04 -12.59 11.24
N ARG A 146 3.69 -13.48 10.51
CA ARG A 146 3.09 -14.15 9.34
C ARG A 146 1.90 -15.04 9.71
N THR A 147 1.90 -15.65 10.91
CA THR A 147 0.79 -16.50 11.36
C THR A 147 -0.47 -15.67 11.56
N GLY A 148 -0.32 -14.49 12.20
CA GLY A 148 -1.42 -13.54 12.35
C GLY A 148 -2.00 -13.10 11.01
N PHE A 149 -1.14 -12.69 10.08
CA PHE A 149 -1.59 -12.32 8.74
C PHE A 149 -2.44 -13.43 8.09
N ARG A 150 -1.97 -14.67 8.14
CA ARG A 150 -2.69 -15.81 7.54
C ARG A 150 -4.04 -16.06 8.20
N ILE A 151 -4.12 -15.89 9.51
CA ILE A 151 -5.40 -16.02 10.25
C ILE A 151 -6.34 -14.88 9.87
N HIS A 152 -5.86 -13.63 9.87
CA HIS A 152 -6.68 -12.47 9.47
C HIS A 152 -7.14 -12.58 8.01
N ALA A 153 -6.28 -13.08 7.13
CA ALA A 153 -6.58 -13.24 5.71
C ALA A 153 -7.74 -14.23 5.44
N LEU A 154 -8.07 -15.13 6.37
CA LEU A 154 -9.26 -15.97 6.25
C LEU A 154 -10.56 -15.14 6.27
N ALA A 155 -10.54 -13.95 6.90
CA ALA A 155 -11.66 -13.04 6.94
C ALA A 155 -11.69 -12.04 5.77
N PHE A 156 -10.65 -11.99 4.92
CA PHE A 156 -10.61 -11.08 3.77
C PHE A 156 -11.65 -11.50 2.73
N ARG A 157 -12.28 -10.51 2.13
CA ARG A 157 -13.17 -10.77 1.02
C ARG A 157 -12.36 -10.93 -0.25
N ALA A 158 -12.70 -11.96 -1.01
CA ALA A 158 -11.98 -12.30 -2.24
C ALA A 158 -12.09 -11.20 -3.33
N ASP A 159 -13.20 -10.45 -3.32
CA ASP A 159 -13.53 -9.39 -4.27
C ASP A 159 -12.96 -8.01 -3.86
N ASP A 160 -12.37 -7.86 -2.68
CA ASP A 160 -11.86 -6.55 -2.20
C ASP A 160 -10.86 -5.88 -3.15
N LEU A 161 -10.04 -6.66 -3.85
CA LEU A 161 -9.04 -6.18 -4.80
C LEU A 161 -9.37 -6.58 -6.26
N ASP A 162 -10.63 -6.92 -6.54
CA ASP A 162 -11.14 -7.11 -7.89
C ASP A 162 -11.52 -5.76 -8.51
N VAL A 163 -10.53 -4.92 -8.72
CA VAL A 163 -10.67 -3.54 -9.16
C VAL A 163 -9.72 -3.25 -10.32
N ASP A 164 -10.15 -2.38 -11.23
CA ASP A 164 -9.31 -1.83 -12.29
C ASP A 164 -8.93 -0.38 -11.93
N LEU A 165 -7.63 -0.13 -11.83
CA LEU A 165 -7.08 1.19 -11.59
C LEU A 165 -6.60 1.88 -12.88
N ALA A 166 -7.03 1.43 -14.06
CA ALA A 166 -6.70 2.11 -15.31
C ALA A 166 -7.15 3.58 -15.27
N GLY A 167 -6.22 4.48 -15.61
CA GLY A 167 -6.44 5.93 -15.53
C GLY A 167 -6.27 6.54 -14.13
N LYS A 168 -6.03 5.76 -13.08
CA LYS A 168 -5.70 6.23 -11.75
C LYS A 168 -4.20 6.51 -11.62
N ARG A 169 -3.85 7.62 -10.97
CA ARG A 169 -2.47 8.05 -10.73
C ARG A 169 -2.09 7.90 -9.27
N CYS A 170 -1.13 7.00 -9.00
CA CYS A 170 -0.70 6.60 -7.67
C CYS A 170 0.76 7.03 -7.42
N LEU A 171 1.00 7.73 -6.32
CA LEU A 171 2.31 8.18 -5.89
C LEU A 171 2.74 7.39 -4.66
N VAL A 172 3.93 6.76 -4.67
CA VAL A 172 4.41 5.95 -3.54
C VAL A 172 5.80 6.41 -3.13
N THR A 173 5.96 6.94 -1.91
CA THR A 173 7.26 7.34 -1.37
C THR A 173 8.05 6.14 -0.88
N GLY A 174 9.37 6.10 -1.14
CA GLY A 174 10.23 4.98 -0.73
C GLY A 174 9.92 3.68 -1.46
N ALA A 175 9.50 3.76 -2.73
CA ALA A 175 8.99 2.64 -3.52
C ALA A 175 10.09 1.75 -4.15
N ASN A 176 11.37 1.99 -3.87
CA ASN A 176 12.47 1.21 -4.47
C ASN A 176 12.73 -0.15 -3.80
N SER A 177 12.14 -0.43 -2.65
CA SER A 177 12.35 -1.69 -1.90
C SER A 177 11.25 -1.96 -0.87
N GLY A 178 11.19 -3.19 -0.36
CA GLY A 178 10.33 -3.59 0.75
C GLY A 178 8.85 -3.35 0.48
N ILE A 179 8.12 -2.85 1.48
CA ILE A 179 6.67 -2.61 1.43
C ILE A 179 6.30 -1.63 0.31
N GLY A 180 7.08 -0.55 0.14
CA GLY A 180 6.83 0.44 -0.91
C GLY A 180 6.96 -0.14 -2.32
N PHE A 181 7.92 -1.03 -2.55
CA PHE A 181 8.07 -1.74 -3.81
C PHE A 181 6.88 -2.66 -4.09
N GLU A 182 6.48 -3.47 -3.13
CA GLU A 182 5.35 -4.39 -3.28
C GLU A 182 4.01 -3.63 -3.44
N THR A 183 3.86 -2.48 -2.75
CA THR A 183 2.72 -1.58 -2.96
C THR A 183 2.68 -1.05 -4.38
N ALA A 184 3.81 -0.52 -4.88
CA ALA A 184 3.89 0.00 -6.24
C ALA A 184 3.67 -1.09 -7.30
N LEU A 185 4.22 -2.29 -7.06
CA LEU A 185 4.02 -3.46 -7.90
C LEU A 185 2.54 -3.84 -7.99
N ALA A 186 1.86 -3.97 -6.85
CA ALA A 186 0.45 -4.35 -6.81
C ALA A 186 -0.46 -3.29 -7.47
N LEU A 187 -0.21 -1.99 -7.23
CA LEU A 187 -0.97 -0.92 -7.88
C LEU A 187 -0.75 -0.89 -9.40
N ALA A 188 0.48 -1.18 -9.86
CA ALA A 188 0.78 -1.29 -11.28
C ALA A 188 0.12 -2.52 -11.92
N ASP A 189 0.05 -3.63 -11.20
CA ASP A 189 -0.64 -4.87 -11.63
C ASP A 189 -2.15 -4.65 -11.78
N LEU A 190 -2.75 -3.82 -10.91
CA LEU A 190 -4.13 -3.35 -11.02
C LEU A 190 -4.35 -2.29 -12.12
N GLY A 191 -3.35 -1.94 -12.91
CA GLY A 191 -3.46 -1.05 -14.07
C GLY A 191 -3.23 0.43 -13.79
N ALA A 192 -2.81 0.84 -12.59
CA ALA A 192 -2.55 2.25 -12.29
C ALA A 192 -1.34 2.83 -13.05
N GLU A 193 -1.33 4.16 -13.24
CA GLU A 193 -0.10 4.91 -13.43
C GLU A 193 0.60 5.06 -12.08
N VAL A 194 1.84 4.55 -11.94
CA VAL A 194 2.54 4.55 -10.66
C VAL A 194 3.82 5.39 -10.74
N LEU A 195 3.92 6.40 -9.88
CA LEU A 195 5.12 7.20 -9.69
C LEU A 195 5.86 6.74 -8.43
N LEU A 196 7.05 6.21 -8.63
CA LEU A 196 7.97 5.84 -7.57
C LEU A 196 8.73 7.07 -7.10
N LEU A 197 8.44 7.57 -5.90
CA LEU A 197 9.15 8.69 -5.29
C LEU A 197 10.30 8.14 -4.44
N CYS A 198 11.52 8.19 -4.96
CA CYS A 198 12.69 7.51 -4.39
C CYS A 198 13.85 8.46 -4.17
N ARG A 199 14.55 8.35 -3.04
CA ARG A 199 15.74 9.16 -2.73
C ARG A 199 16.92 8.95 -3.70
N SER A 200 17.02 7.76 -4.33
CA SER A 200 18.02 7.46 -5.36
C SER A 200 17.29 7.12 -6.65
N ARG A 201 17.54 7.94 -7.69
CA ARG A 201 17.00 7.71 -9.03
C ARG A 201 17.42 6.35 -9.57
N GLU A 202 18.68 5.98 -9.43
CA GLU A 202 19.21 4.70 -9.90
C GLU A 202 18.44 3.49 -9.32
N ARG A 203 18.28 3.45 -7.99
CA ARG A 203 17.52 2.38 -7.32
C ARG A 203 16.04 2.43 -7.67
N GLY A 204 15.49 3.61 -7.90
CA GLY A 204 14.14 3.82 -8.37
C GLY A 204 13.93 3.22 -9.77
N GLU A 205 14.81 3.52 -10.73
CA GLU A 205 14.71 3.00 -12.10
C GLU A 205 14.88 1.48 -12.15
N ALA A 206 15.81 0.92 -11.36
CA ALA A 206 15.93 -0.53 -11.23
C ALA A 206 14.63 -1.17 -10.70
N ALA A 207 13.97 -0.54 -9.74
CA ALA A 207 12.69 -0.99 -9.22
C ALA A 207 11.56 -0.86 -10.27
N ALA A 208 11.48 0.28 -10.96
CA ALA A 208 10.49 0.53 -12.01
C ALA A 208 10.63 -0.47 -13.17
N THR A 209 11.86 -0.77 -13.60
CA THR A 209 12.12 -1.80 -14.61
C THR A 209 11.57 -3.15 -14.20
N ARG A 210 11.87 -3.58 -12.97
CA ARG A 210 11.35 -4.85 -12.43
C ARG A 210 9.82 -4.87 -12.35
N ILE A 211 9.18 -3.75 -11.99
CA ILE A 211 7.71 -3.65 -11.94
C ILE A 211 7.14 -3.75 -13.35
N ARG A 212 7.70 -3.02 -14.32
CA ARG A 212 7.26 -3.09 -15.74
C ARG A 212 7.39 -4.50 -16.32
N GLU A 213 8.50 -5.18 -16.04
CA GLU A 213 8.72 -6.58 -16.47
C GLU A 213 7.70 -7.55 -15.87
N GLN A 214 7.36 -7.35 -14.59
CA GLN A 214 6.48 -8.26 -13.86
C GLN A 214 5.00 -8.05 -14.16
N THR A 215 4.59 -6.81 -14.40
CA THR A 215 3.18 -6.45 -14.61
C THR A 215 2.81 -6.21 -16.08
N GLY A 216 3.80 -5.98 -16.94
CA GLY A 216 3.58 -5.51 -18.31
C GLY A 216 3.09 -4.07 -18.38
N ASN A 217 2.94 -3.37 -17.26
CA ASN A 217 2.47 -1.99 -17.21
C ASN A 217 3.62 -1.01 -17.42
N LEU A 218 3.64 -0.35 -18.58
CA LEU A 218 4.67 0.62 -18.93
C LEU A 218 4.49 1.99 -18.27
N ARG A 219 3.34 2.25 -17.61
CA ARG A 219 3.03 3.51 -16.91
C ARG A 219 3.59 3.55 -15.50
N VAL A 220 4.81 3.07 -15.32
CA VAL A 220 5.55 3.10 -14.07
C VAL A 220 6.76 4.00 -14.28
N THR A 221 6.84 5.10 -13.55
CA THR A 221 7.89 6.13 -13.70
C THR A 221 8.55 6.44 -12.37
N VAL A 222 9.68 7.13 -12.41
CA VAL A 222 10.48 7.47 -11.22
C VAL A 222 10.68 8.96 -11.13
N GLU A 223 10.43 9.50 -9.94
CA GLU A 223 10.84 10.85 -9.57
C GLU A 223 11.77 10.79 -8.35
N GLU A 224 12.86 11.54 -8.44
CA GLU A 224 13.81 11.61 -7.32
C GLU A 224 13.25 12.52 -6.23
N LEU A 225 13.09 11.96 -5.03
CA LEU A 225 12.63 12.69 -3.85
C LEU A 225 13.26 12.12 -2.58
N ASP A 226 14.04 12.94 -1.91
CA ASP A 226 14.31 12.78 -0.49
C ASP A 226 13.25 13.56 0.30
N VAL A 227 12.30 12.83 0.88
CA VAL A 227 11.16 13.40 1.61
C VAL A 227 11.59 14.15 2.89
N SER A 228 12.80 13.93 3.39
CA SER A 228 13.36 14.66 4.54
C SER A 228 13.85 16.08 4.17
N ARG A 229 14.04 16.38 2.89
CA ARG A 229 14.49 17.68 2.39
C ARG A 229 13.30 18.50 1.93
N LEU A 230 12.89 19.48 2.73
CA LEU A 230 11.66 20.25 2.48
C LEU A 230 11.73 21.04 1.17
N ALA A 231 12.89 21.50 0.76
CA ALA A 231 13.10 22.15 -0.55
C ALA A 231 12.77 21.20 -1.72
N ALA A 232 13.26 19.95 -1.67
CA ALA A 232 12.96 18.93 -2.69
C ALA A 232 11.48 18.58 -2.72
N VAL A 233 10.82 18.50 -1.56
CA VAL A 233 9.38 18.28 -1.48
C VAL A 233 8.59 19.42 -2.17
N ARG A 234 8.98 20.67 -1.96
CA ARG A 234 8.33 21.82 -2.63
C ARG A 234 8.51 21.80 -4.12
N GLU A 235 9.72 21.55 -4.57
CA GLU A 235 10.05 21.48 -5.99
C GLU A 235 9.24 20.42 -6.72
N ILE A 236 9.25 19.18 -6.21
CA ILE A 236 8.55 18.07 -6.86
C ILE A 236 7.04 18.26 -6.80
N ALA A 237 6.49 18.74 -5.68
CA ALA A 237 5.06 18.97 -5.53
C ALA A 237 4.53 19.96 -6.58
N THR A 238 5.29 20.98 -6.95
CA THR A 238 4.92 21.94 -8.00
C THR A 238 4.68 21.26 -9.34
N ARG A 239 5.51 20.26 -9.71
CA ARG A 239 5.34 19.49 -10.94
C ARG A 239 4.21 18.46 -10.82
N LEU A 240 4.17 17.74 -9.73
CA LEU A 240 3.18 16.68 -9.52
C LEU A 240 1.75 17.22 -9.39
N ALA A 241 1.60 18.44 -8.83
CA ALA A 241 0.31 19.08 -8.68
C ALA A 241 -0.35 19.54 -9.99
N LEU A 242 0.33 19.47 -11.13
CA LEU A 242 -0.24 19.85 -12.43
C LEU A 242 -1.32 18.88 -12.91
N GLN A 243 -1.26 17.62 -12.48
CA GLN A 243 -2.22 16.57 -12.83
C GLN A 243 -2.98 16.10 -11.58
N PRO A 244 -4.18 15.51 -11.73
CA PRO A 244 -4.85 14.87 -10.62
C PRO A 244 -4.01 13.76 -9.99
N VAL A 245 -4.15 13.57 -8.69
CA VAL A 245 -3.55 12.48 -7.93
C VAL A 245 -4.68 11.70 -7.27
N ASP A 246 -4.78 10.40 -7.55
CA ASP A 246 -5.82 9.56 -6.97
C ASP A 246 -5.34 8.94 -5.66
N VAL A 247 -4.07 8.51 -5.59
CA VAL A 247 -3.52 7.87 -4.39
C VAL A 247 -2.16 8.45 -4.05
N LEU A 248 -1.97 8.82 -2.79
CA LEU A 248 -0.68 9.21 -2.21
C LEU A 248 -0.34 8.29 -1.04
N VAL A 249 0.74 7.50 -1.18
CA VAL A 249 1.21 6.60 -0.14
C VAL A 249 2.49 7.15 0.51
N HIS A 250 2.40 7.51 1.78
CA HIS A 250 3.54 7.87 2.61
C HIS A 250 4.14 6.61 3.24
N ASN A 251 5.03 5.96 2.50
CA ASN A 251 5.71 4.73 2.94
C ASN A 251 7.18 4.96 3.32
N ALA A 252 7.85 5.98 2.77
CA ALA A 252 9.25 6.27 3.08
C ALA A 252 9.51 6.33 4.59
N GLY A 253 10.56 5.65 5.03
CA GLY A 253 10.92 5.61 6.44
C GLY A 253 12.41 5.33 6.66
N VAL A 254 12.90 5.76 7.81
CA VAL A 254 14.28 5.58 8.29
C VAL A 254 14.27 5.19 9.76
N LEU A 255 15.29 4.48 10.18
CA LEU A 255 15.52 4.13 11.58
C LEU A 255 17.04 4.22 11.85
N PRO A 256 17.58 5.42 12.05
CA PRO A 256 19.01 5.63 12.29
C PRO A 256 19.39 5.29 13.73
N ASP A 257 20.58 4.75 13.93
CA ASP A 257 21.12 4.46 15.25
C ASP A 257 21.59 5.75 15.96
N GLU A 258 22.01 6.75 15.20
CA GLU A 258 22.49 8.04 15.69
C GLU A 258 21.58 9.19 15.24
N ARG A 259 21.54 10.25 16.04
CA ARG A 259 20.77 11.44 15.73
C ARG A 259 21.31 12.14 14.47
N GLY A 260 20.54 12.11 13.41
CA GLY A 260 20.79 12.93 12.21
C GLY A 260 19.97 14.22 12.25
N GLU A 261 20.49 15.27 11.62
CA GLU A 261 19.78 16.53 11.42
C GLU A 261 19.76 16.89 9.92
N THR A 262 18.62 17.35 9.43
CA THR A 262 18.48 17.81 8.06
C THR A 262 18.95 19.25 7.89
N ASP A 263 19.12 19.72 6.64
CA ASP A 263 19.44 21.12 6.32
C ASP A 263 18.38 22.10 6.88
N ASP A 264 17.16 21.62 7.11
CA ASP A 264 16.06 22.40 7.70
C ASP A 264 16.12 22.42 9.25
N GLY A 265 17.14 21.82 9.88
CA GLY A 265 17.34 21.75 11.33
C GLY A 265 16.39 20.79 12.05
N LEU A 266 15.80 19.84 11.32
CA LEU A 266 14.90 18.82 11.84
C LEU A 266 15.63 17.50 12.10
N GLU A 267 15.24 16.77 13.15
CA GLU A 267 15.69 15.41 13.36
C GLU A 267 15.22 14.51 12.21
N LEU A 268 16.06 13.58 11.77
CA LEU A 268 15.89 12.83 10.53
C LEU A 268 14.61 11.99 10.50
N CYS A 269 14.23 11.30 11.60
CA CYS A 269 12.96 10.57 11.66
C CYS A 269 11.77 11.52 11.63
N PHE A 270 11.83 12.62 12.37
CA PHE A 270 10.77 13.62 12.39
C PHE A 270 10.57 14.27 11.00
N ALA A 271 11.66 14.62 10.34
CA ALA A 271 11.61 15.15 8.97
C ALA A 271 11.01 14.14 7.99
N THR A 272 11.52 12.87 8.00
CA THR A 272 11.14 11.84 7.03
C THR A 272 9.72 11.31 7.24
N HIS A 273 9.30 11.11 8.49
CA HIS A 273 8.03 10.45 8.80
C HIS A 273 6.87 11.42 8.97
N VAL A 274 7.15 12.67 9.38
CA VAL A 274 6.11 13.62 9.80
C VAL A 274 6.09 14.86 8.93
N VAL A 275 7.16 15.68 8.96
CA VAL A 275 7.13 17.03 8.38
C VAL A 275 7.12 16.98 6.85
N GLY A 276 8.00 16.17 6.24
CA GLY A 276 8.05 16.02 4.78
C GLY A 276 6.76 15.45 4.18
N PRO A 277 6.23 14.33 4.69
CA PRO A 277 4.94 13.79 4.26
C PRO A 277 3.77 14.76 4.46
N HIS A 278 3.73 15.47 5.58
CA HIS A 278 2.73 16.53 5.81
C HIS A 278 2.81 17.64 4.76
N LEU A 279 4.03 18.14 4.50
CA LEU A 279 4.25 19.16 3.48
C LEU A 279 3.84 18.67 2.09
N LEU A 280 4.21 17.44 1.73
CA LEU A 280 3.85 16.84 0.45
C LEU A 280 2.33 16.70 0.30
N THR A 281 1.62 16.19 1.33
CA THR A 281 0.16 16.11 1.35
C THR A 281 -0.47 17.48 1.13
N ARG A 282 -0.02 18.50 1.89
CA ARG A 282 -0.55 19.86 1.82
C ARG A 282 -0.38 20.47 0.43
N LEU A 283 0.79 20.31 -0.18
CA LEU A 283 1.07 20.87 -1.50
C LEU A 283 0.36 20.12 -2.63
N LEU A 284 0.10 18.82 -2.47
CA LEU A 284 -0.64 18.01 -3.43
C LEU A 284 -2.15 18.00 -3.18
N LEU A 285 -2.64 18.64 -2.11
CA LEU A 285 -4.07 18.67 -1.78
C LEU A 285 -4.94 19.13 -2.95
N PRO A 286 -4.62 20.21 -3.69
CA PRO A 286 -5.42 20.61 -4.84
C PRO A 286 -5.45 19.54 -5.96
N ALA A 287 -4.41 18.72 -6.08
CA ALA A 287 -4.37 17.62 -7.05
C ALA A 287 -5.21 16.41 -6.58
N LEU A 288 -5.17 16.10 -5.29
CA LEU A 288 -6.00 15.08 -4.64
C LEU A 288 -7.49 15.44 -4.72
N GLU A 289 -7.87 16.72 -4.52
CA GLU A 289 -9.25 17.19 -4.60
C GLU A 289 -9.80 17.20 -6.02
N ARG A 290 -8.95 17.27 -7.06
CA ARG A 290 -9.38 17.10 -8.45
C ARG A 290 -9.71 15.66 -8.81
N SER A 291 -9.21 14.69 -8.06
CA SER A 291 -9.61 13.29 -8.20
C SER A 291 -11.05 13.08 -7.70
N GLN A 292 -11.77 12.17 -8.34
CA GLN A 292 -13.06 11.69 -7.83
C GLN A 292 -12.88 10.73 -6.65
N ASP A 293 -11.66 10.25 -6.43
CA ASP A 293 -11.33 9.21 -5.46
C ASP A 293 -9.95 9.47 -4.81
N GLY A 294 -9.78 10.68 -4.24
CA GLY A 294 -8.52 11.06 -3.59
C GLY A 294 -8.28 10.28 -2.30
N ARG A 295 -7.12 9.59 -2.21
CA ARG A 295 -6.76 8.77 -1.04
C ARG A 295 -5.35 9.06 -0.57
N VAL A 296 -5.16 9.21 0.74
CA VAL A 296 -3.85 9.36 1.37
C VAL A 296 -3.67 8.24 2.39
N VAL A 297 -2.61 7.45 2.22
CA VAL A 297 -2.30 6.32 3.11
C VAL A 297 -0.97 6.54 3.79
N TRP A 298 -0.96 6.50 5.13
CA TRP A 298 0.24 6.64 5.96
C TRP A 298 0.68 5.27 6.48
N VAL A 299 1.88 4.84 6.09
CA VAL A 299 2.45 3.58 6.58
C VAL A 299 3.14 3.84 7.91
N ALA A 300 2.40 3.60 8.99
CA ALA A 300 2.88 3.70 10.36
C ALA A 300 3.62 2.42 10.80
N SER A 301 3.56 2.04 12.08
CA SER A 301 4.17 0.84 12.64
C SER A 301 3.49 0.48 13.97
N GLY A 302 3.52 -0.80 14.35
CA GLY A 302 3.10 -1.26 15.67
C GLY A 302 3.89 -0.64 16.83
N GLY A 303 5.11 -0.17 16.59
CA GLY A 303 5.89 0.57 17.58
C GLY A 303 5.17 1.80 18.14
N MET A 304 4.22 2.37 17.39
CA MET A 304 3.42 3.51 17.84
C MET A 304 2.61 3.24 19.12
N TYR A 305 2.28 1.99 19.40
CA TYR A 305 1.54 1.62 20.61
C TYR A 305 2.34 1.81 21.90
N THR A 306 3.67 1.83 21.81
CA THR A 306 4.56 1.95 22.98
C THR A 306 4.84 3.40 23.37
N GLN A 307 4.51 4.37 22.50
CA GLN A 307 4.88 5.77 22.70
C GLN A 307 3.67 6.69 22.74
N ARG A 308 3.79 7.77 23.52
CA ARG A 308 2.90 8.91 23.47
C ARG A 308 3.30 9.87 22.36
N LEU A 309 2.39 10.76 21.97
CA LEU A 309 2.69 11.84 21.03
C LEU A 309 3.75 12.79 21.64
N GLN A 310 4.89 12.94 20.97
CA GLN A 310 5.98 13.81 21.40
C GLN A 310 5.85 15.20 20.75
N ILE A 311 5.63 16.23 21.58
CA ILE A 311 5.43 17.61 21.12
C ILE A 311 6.55 18.53 21.59
N ASP A 312 7.10 18.26 22.78
CA ASP A 312 7.99 19.21 23.48
C ASP A 312 9.46 19.09 23.03
N ASP A 313 9.85 17.93 22.51
CA ASP A 313 11.20 17.69 21.99
C ASP A 313 11.20 16.71 20.79
N PRO A 314 10.49 17.00 19.70
CA PRO A 314 10.40 16.11 18.52
C PRO A 314 11.74 16.01 17.80
N ASN A 315 12.65 16.96 18.02
CA ASN A 315 13.97 17.01 17.40
C ASN A 315 15.09 16.42 18.29
N TRP A 316 14.76 15.83 19.44
CA TRP A 316 15.72 15.21 20.34
C TRP A 316 16.90 16.13 20.74
N LYS A 317 16.61 17.38 21.05
CA LYS A 317 17.61 18.37 21.45
C LYS A 317 17.82 18.45 22.97
N LYS A 318 16.90 17.89 23.75
CA LYS A 318 16.88 17.99 25.23
C LYS A 318 17.17 16.67 25.94
N ARG A 319 17.25 15.57 25.24
CA ARG A 319 17.41 14.21 25.77
C ARG A 319 18.40 13.39 24.93
N SER A 320 18.98 12.33 25.51
CA SER A 320 19.87 11.41 24.82
C SER A 320 19.08 10.70 23.70
N TYR A 321 19.69 10.57 22.54
CA TYR A 321 19.04 9.96 21.38
C TYR A 321 18.93 8.45 21.52
N ASP A 322 17.75 7.94 21.18
CA ASP A 322 17.47 6.52 20.99
C ASP A 322 16.67 6.37 19.68
N GLY A 323 17.29 5.76 18.67
CA GLY A 323 16.71 5.66 17.35
C GLY A 323 15.41 4.85 17.31
N VAL A 324 15.29 3.81 18.14
CA VAL A 324 14.08 2.98 18.21
C VAL A 324 12.92 3.77 18.82
N ILE A 325 13.18 4.54 19.88
CA ILE A 325 12.17 5.38 20.51
C ILE A 325 11.80 6.54 19.57
N ALA A 326 12.79 7.21 18.93
CA ALA A 326 12.55 8.28 17.97
C ALA A 326 11.65 7.81 16.79
N TYR A 327 11.96 6.63 16.26
CA TYR A 327 11.12 5.98 15.26
C TYR A 327 9.69 5.75 15.76
N ALA A 328 9.54 5.13 16.94
CA ALA A 328 8.23 4.79 17.48
C ALA A 328 7.38 6.05 17.79
N GLU A 329 8.01 7.13 18.31
CA GLU A 329 7.35 8.43 18.52
C GLU A 329 6.88 9.05 17.22
N THR A 330 7.69 9.01 16.15
CA THR A 330 7.28 9.55 14.84
C THR A 330 6.20 8.67 14.19
N LYS A 331 6.18 7.37 14.45
CA LYS A 331 5.09 6.49 14.01
C LYS A 331 3.78 6.74 14.75
N ARG A 332 3.83 7.10 16.04
CA ARG A 332 2.66 7.64 16.77
C ARG A 332 2.20 8.95 16.14
N ALA A 333 3.12 9.85 15.87
CA ALA A 333 2.83 11.14 15.24
C ALA A 333 2.18 10.99 13.86
N GLN A 334 2.55 10.01 13.05
CA GLN A 334 1.91 9.70 11.77
C GLN A 334 0.43 9.33 11.93
N VAL A 335 0.10 8.49 12.92
CA VAL A 335 -1.30 8.10 13.17
C VAL A 335 -2.14 9.32 13.55
N VAL A 336 -1.67 10.11 14.52
CA VAL A 336 -2.37 11.33 14.94
C VAL A 336 -2.50 12.33 13.80
N LEU A 337 -1.47 12.46 12.96
CA LEU A 337 -1.48 13.38 11.82
C LEU A 337 -2.46 12.93 10.74
N ALA A 338 -2.58 11.62 10.50
CA ALA A 338 -3.57 11.08 9.56
C ALA A 338 -5.01 11.35 10.04
N GLU A 339 -5.28 11.18 11.34
CA GLU A 339 -6.57 11.53 11.95
C GLU A 339 -6.87 13.04 11.81
N LEU A 340 -5.89 13.90 12.10
CA LEU A 340 -6.05 15.37 11.97
C LEU A 340 -6.28 15.81 10.51
N TRP A 341 -5.62 15.16 9.55
CA TRP A 341 -5.88 15.39 8.14
C TRP A 341 -7.30 14.97 7.75
N ALA A 342 -7.76 13.81 8.23
CA ALA A 342 -9.10 13.33 7.97
C ALA A 342 -10.17 14.28 8.53
N GLU A 343 -9.96 14.82 9.75
CA GLU A 343 -10.83 15.84 10.34
C GLU A 343 -10.90 17.11 9.49
N LYS A 344 -9.75 17.58 8.99
CA LYS A 344 -9.67 18.79 8.14
C LYS A 344 -10.30 18.62 6.77
N LEU A 345 -10.29 17.40 6.25
CA LEU A 345 -10.81 17.06 4.94
C LEU A 345 -12.21 16.44 4.96
N ALA A 346 -12.90 16.50 6.12
CA ALA A 346 -14.22 15.89 6.32
C ALA A 346 -15.30 16.34 5.32
N ASN A 347 -15.15 17.55 4.76
CA ASN A 347 -16.08 18.10 3.76
C ASN A 347 -15.56 17.97 2.32
N THR A 348 -14.55 17.16 2.08
CA THR A 348 -13.98 16.88 0.76
C THR A 348 -14.20 15.42 0.36
N ARG A 349 -13.77 15.06 -0.85
CA ARG A 349 -13.75 13.67 -1.30
C ARG A 349 -12.49 12.93 -0.95
N VAL A 350 -11.51 13.59 -0.36
CA VAL A 350 -10.22 12.98 -0.01
C VAL A 350 -10.35 12.24 1.31
N VAL A 351 -10.01 10.96 1.30
CA VAL A 351 -9.94 10.14 2.52
C VAL A 351 -8.50 9.95 2.95
N VAL A 352 -8.27 9.95 4.26
CA VAL A 352 -6.94 9.83 4.85
C VAL A 352 -6.96 8.75 5.92
N ASN A 353 -6.11 7.75 5.76
CA ASN A 353 -5.98 6.66 6.73
C ASN A 353 -4.52 6.37 7.04
N SER A 354 -4.29 5.77 8.17
CA SER A 354 -3.00 5.19 8.55
C SER A 354 -3.12 3.68 8.71
N MET A 355 -1.99 2.97 8.54
CA MET A 355 -2.00 1.53 8.67
C MET A 355 -0.70 1.00 9.31
N HIS A 356 -0.73 -0.25 9.74
CA HIS A 356 0.41 -0.98 10.27
C HIS A 356 0.65 -2.25 9.44
N PRO A 357 1.91 -2.47 8.94
CA PRO A 357 2.21 -3.58 8.03
C PRO A 357 2.47 -4.94 8.72
N GLY A 358 2.37 -5.01 10.05
CA GLY A 358 2.90 -6.15 10.80
C GLY A 358 4.44 -6.13 10.87
N TRP A 359 5.03 -7.24 11.27
CA TRP A 359 6.48 -7.42 11.30
C TRP A 359 6.96 -7.95 9.95
N ALA A 360 7.20 -7.06 9.01
CA ALA A 360 7.61 -7.40 7.65
C ALA A 360 9.15 -7.51 7.53
N ASP A 361 9.62 -8.53 6.83
CA ASP A 361 11.03 -8.74 6.52
C ASP A 361 11.47 -7.78 5.40
N THR A 362 11.92 -6.61 5.79
CA THR A 362 12.37 -5.56 4.87
C THR A 362 13.87 -5.30 5.02
N PRO A 363 14.54 -4.73 3.99
CA PRO A 363 15.93 -4.29 4.12
C PRO A 363 16.17 -3.38 5.32
N ALA A 364 15.23 -2.47 5.63
CA ALA A 364 15.32 -1.57 6.78
C ALA A 364 15.31 -2.34 8.12
N VAL A 365 14.45 -3.34 8.29
CA VAL A 365 14.42 -4.17 9.50
C VAL A 365 15.72 -4.96 9.66
N ARG A 366 16.27 -5.49 8.56
CA ARG A 366 17.52 -6.27 8.58
C ARG A 366 18.72 -5.41 9.00
N SER A 367 18.79 -4.18 8.50
CA SER A 367 19.92 -3.27 8.79
C SER A 367 19.81 -2.58 10.13
N SER A 368 18.62 -2.10 10.51
CA SER A 368 18.45 -1.24 11.69
C SER A 368 18.19 -2.00 12.98
N ILE A 369 17.62 -3.21 12.93
CA ILE A 369 17.39 -4.05 14.12
C ILE A 369 17.83 -5.50 13.87
N PRO A 370 19.14 -5.72 13.62
CA PRO A 370 19.64 -7.04 13.22
C PRO A 370 19.46 -8.12 14.30
N GLY A 371 19.44 -7.74 15.60
CA GLY A 371 19.16 -8.63 16.72
C GLY A 371 17.74 -9.19 16.65
N PHE A 372 16.75 -8.33 16.47
CA PHE A 372 15.36 -8.72 16.30
C PHE A 372 15.19 -9.59 15.04
N TRP A 373 15.76 -9.16 13.91
CA TRP A 373 15.67 -9.92 12.67
C TRP A 373 16.23 -11.34 12.80
N ARG A 374 17.40 -11.53 13.44
CA ARG A 374 17.98 -12.86 13.63
C ARG A 374 17.06 -13.83 14.36
N VAL A 375 16.33 -13.36 15.35
CA VAL A 375 15.39 -14.17 16.15
C VAL A 375 14.07 -14.38 15.38
N ALA A 376 13.51 -13.31 14.81
CA ALA A 376 12.17 -13.31 14.25
C ALA A 376 12.09 -13.73 12.76
N ARG A 377 13.20 -13.83 12.02
CA ARG A 377 13.21 -13.99 10.54
C ARG A 377 12.34 -15.09 9.98
N LYS A 378 12.09 -16.15 10.77
CA LYS A 378 11.26 -17.30 10.34
C LYS A 378 9.75 -17.02 10.43
N ILE A 379 9.37 -16.05 11.25
CA ILE A 379 7.97 -15.68 11.50
C ILE A 379 7.62 -14.31 10.91
N LEU A 380 8.61 -13.54 10.42
CA LEU A 380 8.33 -12.25 9.77
C LEU A 380 7.44 -12.45 8.54
N ARG A 381 6.55 -11.49 8.30
CA ARG A 381 5.77 -11.36 7.07
C ARG A 381 6.69 -11.10 5.88
N SER A 382 6.30 -11.54 4.70
CA SER A 382 6.93 -11.06 3.48
C SER A 382 6.62 -9.56 3.28
N PRO A 383 7.41 -8.83 2.49
CA PRO A 383 7.08 -7.45 2.12
C PRO A 383 5.71 -7.30 1.45
N ALA A 384 5.29 -8.30 0.67
CA ALA A 384 3.97 -8.33 0.03
C ALA A 384 2.83 -8.49 1.06
N GLU A 385 2.99 -9.39 2.06
CA GLU A 385 2.05 -9.49 3.19
C GLU A 385 1.96 -8.18 3.99
N GLY A 386 3.07 -7.44 4.11
CA GLY A 386 3.09 -6.12 4.74
C GLY A 386 2.45 -5.02 3.89
N ALA A 387 2.47 -5.14 2.56
CA ALA A 387 1.88 -4.19 1.63
C ALA A 387 0.37 -4.38 1.44
N ASP A 388 -0.18 -5.55 1.75
CA ASP A 388 -1.57 -5.91 1.49
C ASP A 388 -2.58 -4.84 1.94
N THR A 389 -2.51 -4.42 3.20
CA THR A 389 -3.42 -3.39 3.74
C THR A 389 -3.21 -2.01 3.11
N VAL A 390 -1.97 -1.67 2.68
CA VAL A 390 -1.73 -0.43 1.94
C VAL A 390 -2.46 -0.46 0.61
N VAL A 391 -2.32 -1.56 -0.14
CA VAL A 391 -2.99 -1.78 -1.43
C VAL A 391 -4.50 -1.77 -1.26
N TRP A 392 -5.01 -2.43 -0.23
CA TRP A 392 -6.43 -2.46 0.06
C TRP A 392 -7.02 -1.07 0.36
N LEU A 393 -6.33 -0.24 1.16
CA LEU A 393 -6.73 1.15 1.41
C LEU A 393 -6.64 2.01 0.15
N ALA A 394 -5.65 1.76 -0.69
CA ALA A 394 -5.42 2.50 -1.92
C ALA A 394 -6.41 2.16 -3.04
N ALA A 395 -6.91 0.91 -3.09
CA ALA A 395 -7.63 0.39 -4.25
C ALA A 395 -9.08 -0.01 -3.98
N SER A 396 -9.39 -0.59 -2.79
CA SER A 396 -10.71 -1.19 -2.55
C SER A 396 -11.80 -0.16 -2.24
N GLU A 397 -13.06 -0.50 -2.56
CA GLU A 397 -14.22 0.30 -2.17
C GLU A 397 -14.41 0.34 -0.64
N ARG A 398 -14.11 -0.77 0.05
CA ARG A 398 -14.17 -0.80 1.52
C ARG A 398 -13.10 0.08 2.16
N GLY A 399 -11.90 0.12 1.58
CA GLY A 399 -10.86 1.07 1.98
C GLY A 399 -11.27 2.52 1.75
N ARG A 400 -11.99 2.79 0.65
CA ARG A 400 -12.57 4.09 0.32
C ARG A 400 -13.59 4.59 1.33
N ALA A 401 -14.34 3.68 1.93
CA ALA A 401 -15.36 4.01 2.94
C ALA A 401 -14.76 4.44 4.29
N LEU A 402 -13.44 4.28 4.50
CA LEU A 402 -12.75 4.64 5.73
C LEU A 402 -12.06 6.00 5.58
N THR A 403 -12.13 6.81 6.64
CA THR A 403 -11.29 8.00 6.83
C THR A 403 -10.97 8.20 8.31
N GLY A 404 -9.78 8.72 8.62
CA GLY A 404 -9.33 8.90 10.00
C GLY A 404 -9.07 7.58 10.76
N SER A 405 -9.01 6.47 10.05
CA SER A 405 -8.86 5.15 10.64
C SER A 405 -7.40 4.71 10.68
N PHE A 406 -7.05 3.98 11.74
CA PHE A 406 -5.83 3.19 11.81
C PHE A 406 -6.18 1.74 11.49
N VAL A 407 -5.60 1.20 10.43
CA VAL A 407 -6.00 -0.08 9.86
C VAL A 407 -4.87 -1.11 9.98
N PHE A 408 -5.22 -2.32 10.37
CA PHE A 408 -4.32 -3.45 10.40
C PHE A 408 -5.02 -4.69 9.86
N ASP A 409 -4.42 -5.33 8.86
CA ASP A 409 -4.96 -6.50 8.18
C ASP A 409 -6.42 -6.27 7.72
N ARG A 410 -6.61 -5.16 6.97
CA ARG A 410 -7.87 -4.69 6.37
C ARG A 410 -9.00 -4.38 7.36
N GLU A 411 -8.70 -4.30 8.67
CA GLU A 411 -9.69 -3.98 9.71
C GLU A 411 -9.25 -2.75 10.51
N PRO A 412 -10.17 -1.80 10.80
CA PRO A 412 -9.90 -0.70 11.71
C PRO A 412 -9.53 -1.19 13.10
N ARG A 413 -8.50 -0.60 13.70
CA ARG A 413 -7.99 -0.96 15.02
C ARG A 413 -7.93 0.23 15.95
N ARG A 414 -7.97 -0.02 17.26
CA ARG A 414 -7.77 1.03 18.28
C ARG A 414 -6.37 1.59 18.17
N THR A 415 -6.23 2.90 18.29
CA THR A 415 -4.94 3.59 18.24
C THR A 415 -4.21 3.60 19.59
N HIS A 416 -4.91 3.28 20.70
CA HIS A 416 -4.38 3.28 22.05
C HIS A 416 -4.72 1.98 22.78
N TRP A 417 -3.72 1.22 23.16
CA TRP A 417 -3.84 0.10 24.09
C TRP A 417 -3.56 0.53 25.55
N LEU A 418 -2.66 1.51 25.71
CA LEU A 418 -2.21 2.00 26.99
C LEU A 418 -2.81 3.39 27.26
N PRO A 419 -3.54 3.61 28.37
CA PRO A 419 -4.23 4.88 28.62
C PRO A 419 -3.32 6.11 28.59
N TRP A 420 -2.08 5.96 29.05
CA TRP A 420 -1.09 7.05 29.11
C TRP A 420 -0.53 7.47 27.74
N THR A 421 -0.84 6.74 26.69
CA THR A 421 -0.45 7.12 25.32
C THR A 421 -1.44 8.08 24.68
N ARG A 422 -2.62 8.30 25.30
CA ARG A 422 -3.66 9.19 24.75
C ARG A 422 -3.24 10.64 24.82
N GLU A 423 -3.35 11.32 23.73
CA GLU A 423 -3.21 12.77 23.64
C GLU A 423 -4.55 13.47 23.90
N SER A 424 -4.48 14.68 24.46
CA SER A 424 -5.63 15.57 24.60
C SER A 424 -5.89 16.35 23.32
N ASP A 425 -7.08 16.93 23.17
CA ASP A 425 -7.40 17.83 22.05
C ASP A 425 -6.48 19.06 22.01
N ALA A 426 -6.01 19.51 23.18
CA ALA A 426 -5.02 20.56 23.28
C ALA A 426 -3.68 20.14 22.68
N ASP A 427 -3.23 18.90 22.98
CA ASP A 427 -2.01 18.36 22.41
C ASP A 427 -2.12 18.14 20.90
N ARG A 428 -3.26 17.66 20.41
CA ARG A 428 -3.53 17.52 18.97
C ARG A 428 -3.42 18.87 18.24
N ARG A 429 -3.99 19.96 18.80
CA ARG A 429 -3.85 21.31 18.24
C ARG A 429 -2.43 21.85 18.30
N ARG A 430 -1.73 21.62 19.41
CA ARG A 430 -0.30 22.01 19.58
C ARG A 430 0.58 21.26 18.56
N PHE A 431 0.32 19.97 18.37
CA PHE A 431 1.06 19.12 17.43
C PHE A 431 0.84 19.59 15.99
N TRP A 432 -0.41 19.83 15.57
CA TRP A 432 -0.68 20.40 14.25
C TRP A 432 0.09 21.68 14.01
N SER A 433 0.02 22.61 14.96
CA SER A 433 0.72 23.90 14.87
C SER A 433 2.26 23.73 14.84
N LEU A 434 2.79 22.74 15.54
CA LEU A 434 4.22 22.39 15.50
C LEU A 434 4.62 21.92 14.10
N VAL A 435 3.87 20.99 13.52
CA VAL A 435 4.19 20.41 12.20
C VAL A 435 4.07 21.49 11.11
N GLU A 436 3.04 22.34 11.14
CA GLU A 436 2.90 23.47 10.21
C GLU A 436 4.08 24.43 10.28
N ARG A 437 4.51 24.82 11.49
CA ARG A 437 5.69 25.68 11.66
C ARG A 437 6.98 25.01 11.16
N SER A 438 7.14 23.72 11.43
CA SER A 438 8.31 22.95 10.99
C SER A 438 8.33 22.80 9.46
N ALA A 439 7.18 22.76 8.82
CA ALA A 439 7.02 22.78 7.36
C ALA A 439 7.23 24.16 6.72
N GLY A 440 7.54 25.20 7.51
CA GLY A 440 7.83 26.56 7.01
C GLY A 440 6.61 27.40 6.71
N GLU A 441 5.46 27.12 7.34
CA GLU A 441 4.25 27.93 7.29
C GLU A 441 3.66 28.12 8.68
N GLY A 442 4.34 28.97 9.47
CA GLY A 442 3.68 29.65 10.57
C GLY A 442 2.93 30.88 10.04
N PRO A 443 1.89 31.41 10.77
CA PRO A 443 1.23 32.62 10.35
C PRO A 443 2.29 33.70 10.14
N ARG A 444 2.42 34.22 8.91
CA ARG A 444 3.24 35.39 8.65
C ARG A 444 2.76 36.45 9.63
N ARG A 445 3.52 36.72 10.70
CA ARG A 445 3.32 37.94 11.48
C ARG A 445 3.39 39.07 10.46
N ARG A 446 2.28 39.66 10.14
CA ARG A 446 2.25 40.94 9.40
C ARG A 446 3.19 41.86 10.17
N SER A 447 4.33 42.14 9.61
CA SER A 447 5.23 43.15 10.11
C SER A 447 4.35 44.41 10.20
N ARG A 448 4.08 44.90 11.42
CA ARG A 448 3.48 46.21 11.62
C ARG A 448 4.35 47.18 10.84
N PRO A 449 3.74 48.02 9.98
CA PRO A 449 4.50 49.08 9.34
C PRO A 449 5.10 49.93 10.47
N ARG A 450 6.43 50.08 10.45
CA ARG A 450 7.10 51.06 11.31
C ARG A 450 6.48 52.40 11.00
N THR A 451 5.68 52.90 11.92
CA THR A 451 5.19 54.28 11.89
C THR A 451 6.42 55.16 11.95
N GLY A 452 6.67 55.89 10.85
CA GLY A 452 7.77 56.79 10.71
C GLY A 452 7.75 57.81 11.82
N SER A 453 8.91 57.99 12.45
CA SER A 453 9.16 59.10 13.35
C SER A 453 9.00 60.41 12.57
N ARG A 454 7.96 61.18 12.89
CA ARG A 454 7.87 62.60 12.47
C ARG A 454 9.02 63.33 13.14
N SER A 455 9.99 63.76 12.36
CA SER A 455 10.94 64.79 12.75
C SER A 455 10.18 66.09 13.03
N ARG A 456 10.23 66.57 14.24
CA ARG A 456 9.86 67.93 14.60
C ARG A 456 10.92 68.85 13.98
N GLY A 457 10.49 69.64 12.98
CA GLY A 457 11.28 70.76 12.51
C GLY A 457 11.28 71.89 13.56
N ASP A 458 12.44 72.29 14.00
CA ASP A 458 12.69 73.51 14.75
C ASP A 458 12.38 74.70 13.86
N ALA A 459 11.44 75.56 14.29
CA ALA A 459 11.24 76.91 13.78
C ALA A 459 11.88 77.88 14.82
N SER A 460 13.03 78.40 14.52
CA SER A 460 13.56 79.58 15.20
C SER A 460 12.86 80.82 14.69
N PRO A 461 12.53 81.80 15.56
CA PRO A 461 12.02 83.11 15.13
C PRO A 461 13.17 84.08 14.87
N VAL A 462 13.12 84.75 13.75
CA VAL A 462 13.92 85.93 13.46
C VAL A 462 13.14 87.17 13.86
N ALA A 463 13.85 88.07 14.54
CA ALA A 463 13.44 89.37 15.03
C ALA A 463 12.95 90.36 13.93
#